data_45fbbde08a1f937d21cfd238ff839a3d
#
_entry.id   45fbbde08a1f937d21cfd238ff839a3d
#
_cell.length_a   1.000
_cell.length_b   1.000
_cell.length_c   1.000
_cell.angle_alpha   90.00
_cell.angle_beta   90.00
_cell.angle_gamma   90.00
#
_symmetry.space_group_name_H-M   'P 1'
#
loop_
_entity.id
_entity.type
_entity.pdbx_description
1 polymer ?
#
loop_
_entity_poly.entity_id
_entity_poly.type
_entity_poly.pdbx_seq_one_letter_code
_entity_poly.pdbx_strand_id
1 'polypeptide(L)'
;MKTCFLSIWRVVDPIYFFFSRLTLVDKDRKSVFRVRLTKYKGHHVVLSDGTHIRKNDVLVKIHLHNIKLIRELQSIESAVRKGIIIYQKVYQSMPLLLDYINNHKKSEKIKGIIGITMLDKGVERLGFDVITPVNPFYRCFKKVSHVPILYLTSRPVSLRHLPNSSYLFISKEKLQKTYQKKD
;
A
#
# COMPACT_ATOMS: atom_id res chain seq x y z
N MET A 1 -18.79 -20.01 -3.34
CA MET A 1 -17.70 -19.62 -2.42
C MET A 1 -17.24 -18.17 -2.60
N LYS A 2 -17.05 -17.66 -3.85
CA LYS A 2 -16.57 -16.28 -4.09
C LYS A 2 -17.50 -15.19 -3.54
N THR A 3 -18.81 -15.37 -3.68
CA THR A 3 -19.84 -14.42 -3.19
C THR A 3 -19.93 -14.35 -1.66
N CYS A 4 -19.80 -15.47 -0.97
CA CYS A 4 -19.83 -15.51 0.50
C CYS A 4 -18.63 -14.78 1.12
N PHE A 5 -17.44 -14.93 0.55
CA PHE A 5 -16.23 -14.25 1.00
C PHE A 5 -16.32 -12.73 0.81
N LEU A 6 -16.87 -12.29 -0.32
CA LEU A 6 -17.12 -10.86 -0.57
C LEU A 6 -18.12 -10.26 0.43
N SER A 7 -19.15 -11.03 0.82
CA SER A 7 -20.15 -10.60 1.80
C SER A 7 -19.54 -10.42 3.20
N ILE A 8 -18.72 -11.35 3.65
CA ILE A 8 -17.98 -11.24 4.92
C ILE A 8 -17.04 -10.03 4.88
N TRP A 9 -16.33 -9.85 3.77
CA TRP A 9 -15.37 -8.75 3.63
C TRP A 9 -16.04 -7.37 3.58
N ARG A 10 -17.27 -7.27 3.05
CA ARG A 10 -18.07 -6.04 3.08
C ARG A 10 -18.36 -5.55 4.51
N VAL A 11 -18.48 -6.48 5.47
CA VAL A 11 -18.70 -6.15 6.89
C VAL A 11 -17.37 -5.87 7.60
N VAL A 12 -16.34 -6.69 7.32
CA VAL A 12 -15.03 -6.57 8.00
C VAL A 12 -14.27 -5.31 7.58
N ASP A 13 -14.36 -4.87 6.30
CA ASP A 13 -13.61 -3.71 5.82
C ASP A 13 -14.05 -2.39 6.47
N PRO A 14 -15.32 -2.07 6.65
CA PRO A 14 -15.73 -0.87 7.39
C PRO A 14 -15.27 -0.89 8.84
N ILE A 15 -15.34 -2.06 9.50
CA ILE A 15 -14.87 -2.23 10.88
C ILE A 15 -13.35 -2.00 10.94
N TYR A 16 -12.59 -2.64 10.04
CA TYR A 16 -11.15 -2.44 9.95
C TYR A 16 -10.78 -0.98 9.64
N PHE A 17 -11.54 -0.33 8.75
CA PHE A 17 -11.37 1.09 8.41
C PHE A 17 -11.56 1.99 9.64
N PHE A 18 -12.63 1.76 10.41
CA PHE A 18 -12.94 2.53 11.61
C PHE A 18 -11.87 2.36 12.69
N PHE A 19 -11.49 1.12 13.01
CA PHE A 19 -10.46 0.84 14.03
C PHE A 19 -9.05 1.26 13.60
N SER A 20 -8.72 1.21 12.32
CA SER A 20 -7.38 1.56 11.83
C SER A 20 -7.16 3.06 11.63
N ARG A 21 -8.17 3.91 11.87
CA ARG A 21 -8.11 5.37 11.67
C ARG A 21 -7.56 5.75 10.29
N LEU A 22 -7.96 5.02 9.26
CA LEU A 22 -7.57 5.30 7.89
C LEU A 22 -8.39 6.46 7.34
N THR A 23 -7.75 7.31 6.55
CA THR A 23 -8.40 8.40 5.82
C THR A 23 -8.30 8.11 4.33
N LEU A 24 -9.33 8.47 3.57
CA LEU A 24 -9.26 8.45 2.12
C LEU A 24 -8.36 9.60 1.65
N VAL A 25 -7.49 9.34 0.69
CA VAL A 25 -6.60 10.37 0.10
C VAL A 25 -7.42 11.40 -0.65
N ASP A 26 -8.50 10.95 -1.28
CA ASP A 26 -9.34 11.78 -2.14
C ASP A 26 -10.82 11.55 -1.83
N LYS A 27 -11.57 12.64 -1.62
CA LYS A 27 -13.03 12.62 -1.38
C LYS A 27 -13.80 12.08 -2.58
N ASP A 28 -13.33 12.35 -3.79
CA ASP A 28 -13.94 11.89 -5.04
C ASP A 28 -13.66 10.43 -5.37
N ARG A 29 -12.99 9.71 -4.47
CA ARG A 29 -12.67 8.29 -4.59
C ARG A 29 -11.88 7.92 -5.86
N LYS A 30 -11.17 8.84 -6.47
CA LYS A 30 -10.29 8.56 -7.62
C LYS A 30 -9.07 7.76 -7.21
N SER A 31 -8.53 8.03 -6.02
CA SER A 31 -7.38 7.29 -5.46
C SER A 31 -7.76 5.88 -5.02
N VAL A 32 -6.81 4.95 -5.18
CA VAL A 32 -6.89 3.59 -4.62
C VAL A 32 -6.25 3.48 -3.24
N PHE A 33 -5.75 4.59 -2.68
CA PHE A 33 -5.10 4.60 -1.39
C PHE A 33 -6.04 5.01 -0.25
N ARG A 34 -5.91 4.29 0.85
CA ARG A 34 -6.30 4.71 2.20
C ARG A 34 -5.02 4.98 2.98
N VAL A 35 -4.98 6.06 3.71
CA VAL A 35 -3.76 6.52 4.38
C VAL A 35 -3.97 6.80 5.85
N ARG A 36 -2.90 6.74 6.61
CA ARG A 36 -2.83 7.28 7.98
C ARG A 36 -1.41 7.72 8.31
N LEU A 37 -1.28 8.72 9.16
CA LEU A 37 0.01 9.04 9.76
C LEU A 37 0.40 7.96 10.77
N THR A 38 1.67 7.60 10.77
CA THR A 38 2.25 6.65 11.72
C THR A 38 3.65 7.07 12.12
N LYS A 39 4.03 6.75 13.35
CA LYS A 39 5.44 6.79 13.76
C LYS A 39 6.09 5.47 13.37
N TYR A 40 7.22 5.54 12.70
CA TYR A 40 7.98 4.35 12.33
C TYR A 40 8.52 3.64 13.57
N LYS A 41 8.36 2.33 13.65
CA LYS A 41 8.79 1.51 14.80
C LYS A 41 9.82 0.45 14.44
N GLY A 42 10.25 0.40 13.18
CA GLY A 42 11.23 -0.58 12.71
C GLY A 42 12.69 -0.15 12.96
N HIS A 43 13.60 -0.94 12.42
CA HIS A 43 15.03 -0.63 12.42
C HIS A 43 15.34 0.54 11.50
N HIS A 44 16.49 1.17 11.74
CA HIS A 44 17.00 2.21 10.86
C HIS A 44 17.15 1.69 9.42
N VAL A 45 16.67 2.47 8.47
CA VAL A 45 16.69 2.17 7.04
C VAL A 45 17.27 3.35 6.29
N VAL A 46 18.14 3.09 5.33
CA VAL A 46 18.63 4.08 4.37
C VAL A 46 18.00 3.76 3.02
N LEU A 47 17.30 4.73 2.44
CA LEU A 47 16.65 4.61 1.14
C LEU A 47 17.64 4.85 0.01
N SER A 48 17.28 4.47 -1.21
CA SER A 48 18.14 4.60 -2.39
C SER A 48 18.53 6.04 -2.75
N ASP A 49 17.76 7.02 -2.29
CA ASP A 49 18.03 8.45 -2.45
C ASP A 49 18.86 9.05 -1.29
N GLY A 50 19.37 8.20 -0.38
CA GLY A 50 20.13 8.62 0.80
C GLY A 50 19.29 9.06 1.99
N THR A 51 17.96 9.05 1.90
CA THR A 51 17.08 9.43 3.02
C THR A 51 17.14 8.39 4.14
N HIS A 52 17.40 8.85 5.36
CA HIS A 52 17.44 8.01 6.56
C HIS A 52 16.07 7.97 7.23
N ILE A 53 15.47 6.79 7.37
CA ILE A 53 14.25 6.55 8.13
C ILE A 53 14.62 5.92 9.47
N ARG A 54 14.34 6.60 10.56
CA ARG A 54 14.69 6.22 11.94
C ARG A 54 13.42 5.95 12.77
N LYS A 55 13.60 5.27 13.90
CA LYS A 55 12.52 5.05 14.86
C LYS A 55 11.89 6.40 15.27
N ASN A 56 10.55 6.44 15.33
CA ASN A 56 9.69 7.60 15.61
C ASN A 56 9.58 8.64 14.48
N ASP A 57 10.26 8.48 13.36
CA ASP A 57 9.99 9.32 12.20
C ASP A 57 8.53 9.20 11.77
N VAL A 58 7.96 10.32 11.36
CA VAL A 58 6.57 10.38 10.91
C VAL A 58 6.50 9.99 9.44
N LEU A 59 5.73 8.95 9.16
CA LEU A 59 5.49 8.44 7.81
C LEU A 59 3.99 8.41 7.52
N VAL A 60 3.64 8.51 6.24
CA VAL A 60 2.30 8.19 5.75
C VAL A 60 2.24 6.71 5.44
N LYS A 61 1.46 5.97 6.20
CA LYS A 61 1.20 4.56 5.91
C LYS A 61 0.08 4.45 4.89
N ILE A 62 0.38 3.80 3.76
CA ILE A 62 -0.57 3.55 2.69
C ILE A 62 -1.15 2.14 2.77
N HIS A 63 -2.41 2.02 2.42
CA HIS A 63 -3.13 0.77 2.23
C HIS A 63 -3.93 0.85 0.92
N LEU A 64 -3.93 -0.22 0.15
CA LEU A 64 -4.80 -0.31 -1.02
C LEU A 64 -6.26 -0.49 -0.59
N HIS A 65 -7.18 0.15 -1.30
CA HIS A 65 -8.61 -0.03 -1.12
C HIS A 65 -9.07 -1.34 -1.78
N ASN A 66 -8.83 -2.45 -1.08
CA ASN A 66 -9.00 -3.80 -1.61
C ASN A 66 -10.40 -4.07 -2.16
N ILE A 67 -11.47 -3.64 -1.47
CA ILE A 67 -12.85 -3.87 -1.93
C ILE A 67 -13.10 -3.21 -3.28
N LYS A 68 -12.64 -1.96 -3.47
CA LYS A 68 -12.76 -1.26 -4.75
C LYS A 68 -12.05 -2.04 -5.86
N LEU A 69 -10.80 -2.44 -5.61
CA LEU A 69 -10.01 -3.21 -6.57
C LEU A 69 -10.63 -4.57 -6.88
N ILE A 70 -11.12 -5.30 -5.86
CA ILE A 70 -11.78 -6.59 -6.05
C ILE A 70 -13.00 -6.45 -6.97
N ARG A 71 -13.87 -5.46 -6.73
CA ARG A 71 -15.06 -5.24 -7.56
C ARG A 71 -14.71 -4.93 -9.01
N GLU A 72 -13.71 -4.08 -9.23
CA GLU A 72 -13.30 -3.67 -10.57
C GLU A 72 -12.57 -4.77 -11.35
N LEU A 73 -11.90 -5.69 -10.64
CA LEU A 73 -11.08 -6.73 -11.24
C LEU A 73 -11.76 -8.10 -11.28
N GLN A 74 -12.98 -8.24 -10.74
CA GLN A 74 -13.66 -9.55 -10.64
C GLN A 74 -14.00 -10.18 -11.99
N SER A 75 -14.25 -9.36 -13.03
CA SER A 75 -14.54 -9.82 -14.40
C SER A 75 -13.29 -10.17 -15.23
N ILE A 76 -12.10 -9.87 -14.69
CA ILE A 76 -10.84 -10.12 -15.39
C ILE A 76 -10.27 -11.46 -14.93
N GLU A 77 -10.04 -12.39 -15.84
CA GLU A 77 -9.49 -13.70 -15.51
C GLU A 77 -7.97 -13.69 -15.41
N SER A 78 -7.30 -13.00 -16.32
CA SER A 78 -5.85 -12.97 -16.41
C SER A 78 -5.19 -12.28 -15.22
N ALA A 79 -4.36 -13.01 -14.48
CA ALA A 79 -3.58 -12.47 -13.36
C ALA A 79 -2.61 -11.36 -13.79
N VAL A 80 -2.00 -11.49 -14.97
CA VAL A 80 -1.10 -10.46 -15.53
C VAL A 80 -1.87 -9.18 -15.80
N ARG A 81 -3.04 -9.29 -16.44
CA ARG A 81 -3.90 -8.13 -16.75
C ARG A 81 -4.38 -7.43 -15.47
N LYS A 82 -4.75 -8.19 -14.43
CA LYS A 82 -5.05 -7.63 -13.10
C LYS A 82 -3.87 -6.84 -12.53
N GLY A 83 -2.66 -7.40 -12.60
CA GLY A 83 -1.45 -6.74 -12.12
C GLY A 83 -1.18 -5.41 -12.84
N ILE A 84 -1.32 -5.38 -14.17
CA ILE A 84 -1.15 -4.16 -14.97
C ILE A 84 -2.17 -3.08 -14.55
N ILE A 85 -3.43 -3.45 -14.38
CA ILE A 85 -4.49 -2.51 -13.97
C ILE A 85 -4.23 -1.97 -12.56
N ILE A 86 -3.84 -2.83 -11.62
CA ILE A 86 -3.48 -2.40 -10.26
C ILE A 86 -2.32 -1.41 -10.33
N TYR A 87 -1.27 -1.73 -11.09
CA TYR A 87 -0.11 -0.86 -11.28
C TYR A 87 -0.52 0.52 -11.82
N GLN A 88 -1.33 0.57 -12.88
CA GLN A 88 -1.81 1.82 -13.47
C GLN A 88 -2.61 2.65 -12.47
N LYS A 89 -3.51 2.01 -11.70
CA LYS A 89 -4.31 2.70 -10.68
C LYS A 89 -3.45 3.25 -9.54
N VAL A 90 -2.44 2.50 -9.12
CA VAL A 90 -1.46 2.97 -8.13
C VAL A 90 -0.70 4.16 -8.69
N TYR A 91 -0.17 4.06 -9.90
CA TYR A 91 0.54 5.15 -10.57
C TYR A 91 -0.29 6.44 -10.64
N GLN A 92 -1.55 6.34 -11.09
CA GLN A 92 -2.49 7.47 -11.16
C GLN A 92 -2.84 8.06 -9.78
N SER A 93 -2.71 7.27 -8.72
CA SER A 93 -3.00 7.72 -7.35
C SER A 93 -1.81 8.38 -6.66
N MET A 94 -0.59 8.27 -7.21
CA MET A 94 0.62 8.83 -6.59
C MET A 94 0.63 10.37 -6.54
N PRO A 95 0.23 11.11 -7.60
CA PRO A 95 0.10 12.56 -7.51
C PRO A 95 -0.90 13.01 -6.44
N LEU A 96 -2.06 12.34 -6.34
CA LEU A 96 -3.07 12.63 -5.31
C LEU A 96 -2.53 12.39 -3.89
N LEU A 97 -1.68 11.38 -3.74
CA LEU A 97 -1.00 11.10 -2.47
C LEU A 97 0.02 12.20 -2.12
N LEU A 98 0.73 12.71 -3.12
CA LEU A 98 1.64 13.85 -2.95
C LEU A 98 0.87 15.10 -2.52
N ASP A 99 -0.24 15.42 -3.17
CA ASP A 99 -1.09 16.55 -2.82
C ASP A 99 -1.64 16.43 -1.39
N TYR A 100 -2.08 15.22 -1.00
CA TYR A 100 -2.50 14.94 0.36
C TYR A 100 -1.38 15.24 1.39
N ILE A 101 -0.15 14.82 1.09
CA ILE A 101 1.01 15.06 1.97
C ILE A 101 1.33 16.54 2.07
N ASN A 102 1.36 17.25 0.95
CA ASN A 102 1.70 18.67 0.90
C ASN A 102 0.66 19.54 1.64
N ASN A 103 -0.62 19.21 1.51
CA ASN A 103 -1.72 19.93 2.15
C ASN A 103 -1.99 19.49 3.61
N HIS A 104 -1.24 18.49 4.12
CA HIS A 104 -1.45 18.00 5.47
C HIS A 104 -0.84 18.95 6.51
N LYS A 105 -1.55 19.25 7.61
CA LYS A 105 -1.10 20.13 8.73
C LYS A 105 0.28 19.80 9.31
N LYS A 106 0.75 18.56 9.14
CA LYS A 106 2.05 18.06 9.59
C LYS A 106 2.99 17.76 8.43
N SER A 107 2.81 18.37 7.27
CA SER A 107 3.56 18.10 6.05
C SER A 107 5.08 18.13 6.28
N GLU A 108 5.58 19.12 7.02
CA GLU A 108 7.03 19.26 7.31
C GLU A 108 7.61 18.11 8.14
N LYS A 109 6.77 17.46 8.98
CA LYS A 109 7.21 16.32 9.81
C LYS A 109 7.18 14.99 9.06
N ILE A 110 6.53 14.93 7.91
CA ILE A 110 6.41 13.72 7.12
C ILE A 110 7.69 13.52 6.32
N LYS A 111 8.43 12.47 6.64
CA LYS A 111 9.67 12.09 5.92
C LYS A 111 9.42 11.26 4.67
N GLY A 112 8.30 10.57 4.60
CA GLY A 112 8.02 9.70 3.46
C GLY A 112 6.81 8.82 3.69
N ILE A 113 6.70 7.79 2.87
CA ILE A 113 5.60 6.85 2.83
C ILE A 113 6.10 5.47 3.18
N ILE A 114 5.26 4.69 3.85
CA ILE A 114 5.46 3.28 4.10
C ILE A 114 4.23 2.47 3.63
N GLY A 115 4.47 1.44 2.84
CA GLY A 115 3.48 0.43 2.46
C GLY A 115 3.91 -0.96 2.90
N ILE A 116 3.00 -1.91 2.81
CA ILE A 116 3.29 -3.33 3.01
C ILE A 116 2.58 -4.07 1.89
N THR A 117 3.34 -4.89 1.18
CA THR A 117 2.82 -5.66 0.05
C THR A 117 3.39 -7.06 0.01
N MET A 118 2.68 -7.97 -0.66
CA MET A 118 3.18 -9.25 -1.12
C MET A 118 3.44 -9.22 -2.64
N LEU A 119 3.07 -8.11 -3.30
CA LEU A 119 3.27 -7.87 -4.71
C LEU A 119 4.43 -6.88 -4.84
N ASP A 120 5.66 -7.39 -4.83
CA ASP A 120 6.88 -6.58 -4.88
C ASP A 120 7.37 -6.29 -6.31
N LYS A 121 6.93 -7.11 -7.28
CA LYS A 121 7.35 -6.93 -8.68
C LYS A 121 6.78 -5.66 -9.29
N GLY A 122 7.66 -4.80 -9.78
CA GLY A 122 7.30 -3.58 -10.52
C GLY A 122 7.04 -2.35 -9.64
N VAL A 123 7.01 -2.47 -8.31
CA VAL A 123 6.82 -1.31 -7.42
C VAL A 123 8.03 -0.36 -7.41
N GLU A 124 9.21 -0.86 -7.75
CA GLU A 124 10.42 -0.05 -7.91
C GLU A 124 10.28 0.98 -9.04
N ARG A 125 9.53 0.62 -10.12
CA ARG A 125 9.21 1.56 -11.21
C ARG A 125 8.31 2.70 -10.77
N LEU A 126 7.63 2.55 -9.62
CA LEU A 126 6.86 3.61 -8.97
C LEU A 126 7.71 4.43 -8.00
N GLY A 127 9.02 4.21 -7.95
CA GLY A 127 9.96 4.88 -7.08
C GLY A 127 10.10 4.29 -5.68
N PHE A 128 9.41 3.19 -5.36
CA PHE A 128 9.52 2.57 -4.05
C PHE A 128 10.81 1.77 -3.89
N ASP A 129 11.39 1.85 -2.71
CA ASP A 129 12.43 0.94 -2.24
C ASP A 129 11.77 -0.23 -1.52
N VAL A 130 12.18 -1.46 -1.88
CA VAL A 130 11.61 -2.71 -1.33
C VAL A 130 12.54 -3.25 -0.26
N ILE A 131 12.03 -3.37 0.97
CA ILE A 131 12.82 -3.82 2.12
C ILE A 131 12.15 -5.01 2.79
N THR A 132 12.88 -6.11 2.91
CA THR A 132 12.38 -7.31 3.57
C THR A 132 12.39 -7.14 5.09
N PRO A 133 11.29 -7.44 5.81
CA PRO A 133 11.25 -7.36 7.26
C PRO A 133 12.18 -8.39 7.91
N VAL A 134 12.99 -7.95 8.87
CA VAL A 134 13.92 -8.82 9.60
C VAL A 134 13.19 -9.75 10.58
N ASN A 135 12.07 -9.28 11.19
CA ASN A 135 11.35 -10.03 12.22
C ASN A 135 10.43 -11.12 11.64
N PRO A 136 10.70 -12.44 11.93
CA PRO A 136 9.91 -13.55 11.39
C PRO A 136 8.48 -13.61 11.93
N PHE A 137 8.21 -13.24 13.18
CA PHE A 137 6.87 -13.21 13.76
C PHE A 137 5.98 -12.17 13.09
N TYR A 138 6.53 -11.01 12.79
CA TYR A 138 5.83 -9.97 12.07
C TYR A 138 5.48 -10.41 10.64
N ARG A 139 6.35 -11.18 9.99
CA ARG A 139 6.08 -11.79 8.67
C ARG A 139 4.89 -12.75 8.71
N CYS A 140 4.82 -13.60 9.74
CA CYS A 140 3.74 -14.58 9.89
C CYS A 140 2.37 -13.89 10.11
N PHE A 141 2.27 -12.94 11.03
CA PHE A 141 1.03 -12.21 11.31
C PHE A 141 0.52 -11.43 10.09
N LYS A 142 1.44 -10.89 9.29
CA LYS A 142 1.12 -10.16 8.06
C LYS A 142 0.61 -11.07 6.94
N LYS A 143 1.04 -12.33 6.87
CA LYS A 143 0.53 -13.29 5.87
C LYS A 143 -1.00 -13.41 5.93
N VAL A 144 -1.56 -13.51 7.13
CA VAL A 144 -3.01 -13.66 7.33
C VAL A 144 -3.79 -12.41 6.89
N SER A 145 -3.26 -11.21 7.18
CA SER A 145 -3.93 -9.95 6.83
C SER A 145 -3.93 -9.64 5.33
N HIS A 146 -3.16 -10.37 4.52
CA HIS A 146 -3.06 -10.16 3.07
C HIS A 146 -3.87 -11.18 2.24
N VAL A 147 -4.58 -12.11 2.87
CA VAL A 147 -5.45 -13.07 2.19
C VAL A 147 -6.37 -12.42 1.14
N PRO A 148 -6.97 -11.23 1.38
CA PRO A 148 -7.79 -10.56 0.35
C PRO A 148 -7.02 -10.15 -0.91
N ILE A 149 -5.75 -9.76 -0.76
CA ILE A 149 -4.91 -9.37 -1.90
C ILE A 149 -4.59 -10.60 -2.76
N LEU A 150 -4.36 -11.74 -2.12
CA LEU A 150 -4.10 -13.01 -2.81
C LEU A 150 -5.32 -13.47 -3.62
N TYR A 151 -6.51 -13.19 -3.13
CA TYR A 151 -7.74 -13.46 -3.86
C TYR A 151 -7.84 -12.69 -5.19
N LEU A 152 -7.20 -11.52 -5.29
CA LEU A 152 -7.12 -10.74 -6.52
C LEU A 152 -6.22 -11.39 -7.59
N THR A 153 -5.28 -12.24 -7.20
CA THR A 153 -4.27 -12.80 -8.12
C THR A 153 -4.73 -14.05 -8.88
N SER A 154 -5.98 -14.52 -8.69
CA SER A 154 -6.60 -15.64 -9.43
C SER A 154 -5.85 -16.99 -9.38
N ARG A 155 -4.85 -17.15 -8.51
CA ARG A 155 -4.17 -18.43 -8.33
C ARG A 155 -4.74 -19.16 -7.11
N PRO A 156 -4.90 -20.49 -7.14
CA PRO A 156 -5.17 -21.26 -5.92
C PRO A 156 -4.01 -21.06 -4.95
N VAL A 157 -4.27 -20.32 -3.88
CA VAL A 157 -3.22 -19.96 -2.92
C VAL A 157 -3.11 -21.08 -1.90
N SER A 158 -2.06 -21.86 -2.00
CA SER A 158 -1.63 -22.71 -0.90
C SER A 158 -1.08 -21.83 0.21
N LEU A 159 -1.66 -21.89 1.41
CA LEU A 159 -1.20 -21.15 2.58
C LEU A 159 0.27 -21.46 2.93
N ARG A 160 0.78 -22.61 2.48
CA ARG A 160 2.18 -23.02 2.70
C ARG A 160 3.18 -22.24 1.83
N HIS A 161 2.74 -21.69 0.69
CA HIS A 161 3.60 -20.99 -0.29
C HIS A 161 3.26 -19.52 -0.44
N LEU A 162 2.76 -18.88 0.64
CA LEU A 162 2.50 -17.45 0.63
C LEU A 162 3.80 -16.67 0.46
N PRO A 163 3.89 -15.74 -0.51
CA PRO A 163 5.06 -14.88 -0.66
C PRO A 163 5.28 -14.06 0.62
N ASN A 164 6.54 -13.76 0.90
CA ASN A 164 6.88 -12.91 2.04
C ASN A 164 6.35 -11.49 1.82
N SER A 165 5.87 -10.88 2.89
CA SER A 165 5.49 -9.48 2.85
C SER A 165 6.74 -8.61 2.87
N SER A 166 6.81 -7.63 1.96
CA SER A 166 7.87 -6.63 1.90
C SER A 166 7.36 -5.27 2.35
N TYR A 167 8.24 -4.47 2.94
CA TYR A 167 7.99 -3.05 3.15
C TYR A 167 8.33 -2.29 1.89
N LEU A 168 7.46 -1.36 1.54
CA LEU A 168 7.68 -0.36 0.49
C LEU A 168 7.96 0.97 1.17
N PHE A 169 9.05 1.62 0.80
CA PHE A 169 9.35 2.96 1.24
C PHE A 169 9.55 3.88 0.04
N ILE A 170 9.16 5.12 0.18
CA ILE A 170 9.55 6.21 -0.71
C ILE A 170 9.67 7.47 0.12
N SER A 171 10.78 8.21 -0.02
CA SER A 171 10.97 9.48 0.66
C SER A 171 9.99 10.53 0.13
N LYS A 172 9.74 11.57 0.91
CA LYS A 172 8.95 12.71 0.46
C LYS A 172 9.62 13.41 -0.72
N GLU A 173 10.94 13.57 -0.67
CA GLU A 173 11.74 14.21 -1.71
C GLU A 173 11.70 13.43 -3.03
N LYS A 174 11.87 12.10 -2.97
CA LYS A 174 11.79 11.24 -4.16
C LYS A 174 10.40 11.25 -4.76
N LEU A 175 9.36 11.24 -3.91
CA LEU A 175 7.96 11.33 -4.36
C LEU A 175 7.71 12.66 -5.09
N GLN A 176 8.20 13.78 -4.56
CA GLN A 176 8.08 15.10 -5.18
C GLN A 176 8.77 15.12 -6.53
N LYS A 177 10.05 14.69 -6.61
CA LYS A 177 10.81 14.65 -7.87
C LYS A 177 10.11 13.83 -8.95
N THR A 178 9.44 12.73 -8.56
CA THR A 178 8.85 11.79 -9.52
C THR A 178 7.45 12.20 -9.97
N TYR A 179 6.64 12.79 -9.07
CA TYR A 179 5.21 12.98 -9.30
C TYR A 179 4.73 14.42 -9.21
N GLN A 180 5.60 15.37 -8.84
CA GLN A 180 5.26 16.79 -8.95
C GLN A 180 5.11 17.13 -10.43
N LYS A 181 3.96 17.70 -10.81
CA LYS A 181 3.79 18.24 -12.15
C LYS A 181 4.88 19.30 -12.36
N LYS A 182 5.64 19.14 -13.42
CA LYS A 182 6.45 20.25 -13.95
C LYS A 182 5.46 21.17 -14.63
N ASP A 183 5.23 22.33 -14.03
CA ASP A 183 4.57 23.45 -14.70
C ASP A 183 5.37 23.89 -15.92
#